data_6d51d40421c7ce73d187594223ebe6e9
#
_entry.id   6d51d40421c7ce73d187594223ebe6e9
#
_cell.length_a   1.000
_cell.length_b   1.000
_cell.length_c   1.000
_cell.angle_alpha   90.00
_cell.angle_beta   90.00
_cell.angle_gamma   90.00
#
_symmetry.space_group_name_H-M   'P 1'
#
loop_
_entity.id
_entity.type
_entity.pdbx_description
1 polymer ?
#
loop_
_entity_poly.entity_id
_entity_poly.type
_entity_poly.pdbx_seq_one_letter_code
_entity_poly.pdbx_strand_id
1 'polypeptide(L)'
;MTVSSQVSVNEIVEVVEFRRLKDLSDAGAGEALAKEFGIVYVTAITRDGCSGCMEQKPLFRELAQKMKTDLGGRVHFANVHVQYTEDDRKESWDSKRIFRHAAYPTYLVHVRSKNGVLEVYRAIYPNMEELEKQARESLDLAKFYKDAA
;
A
#
# COMPACT_ATOMS: atom_id res chain seq x y z
N MET A 1 22.57 3.69 18.58
CA MET A 1 22.25 4.81 18.04
C MET A 1 20.81 4.99 17.59
N THR A 2 20.46 6.14 17.61
CA THR A 2 19.08 6.55 17.51
C THR A 2 18.44 6.28 16.16
N VAL A 3 19.26 6.11 15.12
CA VAL A 3 18.75 5.94 13.78
C VAL A 3 17.91 4.67 13.65
N SER A 4 18.34 3.57 14.25
CA SER A 4 17.59 2.33 14.10
C SER A 4 16.24 2.39 14.78
N SER A 5 16.12 3.06 15.93
CA SER A 5 14.81 3.15 16.57
C SER A 5 13.87 4.07 15.80
N GLN A 6 14.39 5.10 15.15
CA GLN A 6 13.56 5.94 14.30
C GLN A 6 13.05 5.19 13.09
N VAL A 7 13.90 4.37 12.50
CA VAL A 7 13.50 3.53 11.37
C VAL A 7 12.40 2.55 11.80
N SER A 8 12.55 1.92 12.98
CA SER A 8 11.53 1.01 13.51
C SER A 8 10.17 1.67 13.62
N VAL A 9 10.13 2.87 14.17
CA VAL A 9 8.87 3.59 14.35
C VAL A 9 8.23 3.88 13.00
N ASN A 10 9.04 4.24 12.00
CA ASN A 10 8.53 4.59 10.69
C ASN A 10 8.09 3.39 9.89
N GLU A 11 8.52 2.19 10.28
CA GLU A 11 8.19 0.98 9.54
C GLU A 11 6.79 0.46 9.74
N ILE A 12 6.02 1.05 10.66
CA ILE A 12 4.62 0.66 10.80
C ILE A 12 3.88 0.88 9.48
N VAL A 13 4.06 2.05 8.88
CA VAL A 13 3.60 2.31 7.52
C VAL A 13 4.78 2.88 6.76
N GLU A 14 5.26 2.15 5.78
CA GLU A 14 6.37 2.61 4.95
C GLU A 14 5.89 3.73 4.04
N VAL A 15 6.58 4.87 4.04
CA VAL A 15 6.24 5.96 3.13
C VAL A 15 7.09 5.85 1.88
N VAL A 16 6.42 5.75 0.73
CA VAL A 16 7.08 5.61 -0.57
C VAL A 16 6.69 6.81 -1.42
N GLU A 17 7.68 7.60 -1.84
CA GLU A 17 7.40 8.73 -2.72
C GLU A 17 7.13 8.23 -4.13
N PHE A 18 6.02 8.65 -4.71
CA PHE A 18 5.63 8.18 -6.05
C PHE A 18 6.72 8.45 -7.09
N ARG A 19 7.43 9.57 -6.94
CA ARG A 19 8.45 9.93 -7.93
C ARG A 19 9.56 8.89 -8.05
N ARG A 20 9.72 8.05 -7.03
CA ARG A 20 10.70 6.95 -7.09
C ARG A 20 10.16 5.74 -7.84
N LEU A 21 8.84 5.70 -8.07
CA LEU A 21 8.19 4.60 -8.78
C LEU A 21 7.81 4.97 -10.20
N LYS A 22 7.87 6.24 -10.55
CA LYS A 22 7.30 6.73 -11.80
C LYS A 22 7.97 6.18 -13.06
N ASP A 23 9.19 5.66 -12.94
CA ASP A 23 9.89 5.08 -14.08
C ASP A 23 9.41 3.66 -14.39
N LEU A 24 8.57 3.10 -13.53
CA LEU A 24 8.03 1.77 -13.78
C LEU A 24 6.96 1.85 -14.86
N SER A 25 6.92 0.82 -15.70
CA SER A 25 5.83 0.69 -16.65
C SER A 25 4.56 0.27 -15.90
N ASP A 26 3.42 0.42 -16.56
CA ASP A 26 2.13 0.03 -15.97
C ASP A 26 2.15 -1.41 -15.48
N ALA A 27 2.83 -2.28 -16.23
CA ALA A 27 2.90 -3.71 -15.88
C ALA A 27 3.77 -3.97 -14.65
N GLY A 28 4.66 -3.03 -14.30
CA GLY A 28 5.58 -3.21 -13.18
C GLY A 28 5.15 -2.57 -11.88
N ALA A 29 4.01 -1.86 -11.87
CA ALA A 29 3.60 -1.12 -10.68
C ALA A 29 3.37 -2.04 -9.48
N GLY A 30 2.64 -3.14 -9.67
CA GLY A 30 2.40 -4.09 -8.60
C GLY A 30 3.68 -4.76 -8.10
N GLU A 31 4.63 -5.00 -8.99
CA GLU A 31 5.90 -5.62 -8.64
C GLU A 31 6.68 -4.78 -7.63
N ALA A 32 6.56 -3.46 -7.71
CA ALA A 32 7.23 -2.57 -6.77
C ALA A 32 6.56 -2.57 -5.39
N LEU A 33 5.30 -2.95 -5.33
CA LEU A 33 4.52 -2.88 -4.08
C LEU A 33 4.50 -4.20 -3.32
N ALA A 34 4.75 -5.33 -3.96
CA ALA A 34 4.63 -6.64 -3.32
C ALA A 34 5.79 -7.54 -3.76
N LYS A 35 6.87 -7.51 -2.98
CA LYS A 35 8.14 -8.12 -3.41
C LYS A 35 8.34 -9.56 -2.94
N GLU A 36 7.71 -9.95 -1.84
CA GLU A 36 8.02 -11.24 -1.22
C GLU A 36 6.79 -12.12 -1.11
N PHE A 37 7.01 -13.42 -1.23
CA PHE A 37 5.96 -14.41 -1.02
C PHE A 37 5.56 -14.46 0.46
N GLY A 38 4.30 -14.79 0.69
CA GLY A 38 3.81 -15.04 2.05
C GLY A 38 3.44 -13.79 2.83
N ILE A 39 3.48 -12.64 2.20
CA ILE A 39 3.16 -11.37 2.83
C ILE A 39 1.98 -10.74 2.12
N VAL A 40 1.02 -10.23 2.89
CA VAL A 40 -0.08 -9.43 2.36
C VAL A 40 0.37 -7.97 2.39
N TYR A 41 0.35 -7.30 1.25
CA TYR A 41 0.78 -5.92 1.12
C TYR A 41 -0.44 -5.02 1.01
N VAL A 42 -0.57 -4.08 1.95
CA VAL A 42 -1.69 -3.13 2.00
C VAL A 42 -1.13 -1.74 1.72
N THR A 43 -1.52 -1.15 0.61
CA THR A 43 -0.94 0.12 0.16
C THR A 43 -2.02 1.18 0.02
N ALA A 44 -1.80 2.32 0.66
CA ALA A 44 -2.63 3.51 0.47
C ALA A 44 -1.95 4.41 -0.56
N ILE A 45 -2.71 4.90 -1.53
CA ILE A 45 -2.21 5.90 -2.48
C ILE A 45 -2.87 7.22 -2.11
N THR A 46 -2.04 8.19 -1.72
CA THR A 46 -2.52 9.48 -1.23
C THR A 46 -1.82 10.60 -1.98
N ARG A 47 -2.38 11.82 -1.89
CA ARG A 47 -1.74 12.99 -2.47
C ARG A 47 -1.81 14.18 -1.52
N ASP A 48 -1.01 15.19 -1.79
CA ASP A 48 -1.08 16.44 -1.07
C ASP A 48 -2.45 17.09 -1.26
N GLY A 49 -2.92 17.78 -0.24
CA GLY A 49 -4.15 18.55 -0.31
C GLY A 49 -5.42 17.74 -0.43
N CYS A 50 -5.38 16.49 -0.01
CA CYS A 50 -6.52 15.58 -0.08
C CYS A 50 -7.12 15.42 1.32
N SER A 51 -8.32 15.95 1.54
CA SER A 51 -8.95 15.90 2.86
C SER A 51 -9.24 14.48 3.31
N GLY A 52 -9.72 13.62 2.41
CA GLY A 52 -9.96 12.21 2.74
C GLY A 52 -8.69 11.46 3.11
N CYS A 53 -7.57 11.80 2.44
CA CYS A 53 -6.28 11.21 2.78
C CYS A 53 -5.86 11.59 4.18
N MET A 54 -6.02 12.86 4.53
CA MET A 54 -5.65 13.36 5.86
C MET A 54 -6.53 12.77 6.94
N GLU A 55 -7.82 12.62 6.64
CA GLU A 55 -8.77 12.04 7.58
C GLU A 55 -8.45 10.58 7.87
N GLN A 56 -8.10 9.81 6.85
CA GLN A 56 -7.87 8.37 7.01
C GLN A 56 -6.46 8.02 7.47
N LYS A 57 -5.52 8.94 7.37
CA LYS A 57 -4.12 8.65 7.73
C LYS A 57 -3.95 8.08 9.14
N PRO A 58 -4.51 8.70 10.19
CA PRO A 58 -4.38 8.11 11.52
C PRO A 58 -5.10 6.78 11.67
N LEU A 59 -6.23 6.60 10.99
CA LEU A 59 -6.98 5.35 11.04
C LEU A 59 -6.21 4.22 10.37
N PHE A 60 -5.58 4.51 9.25
CA PHE A 60 -4.75 3.54 8.55
C PHE A 60 -3.55 3.14 9.40
N ARG A 61 -2.94 4.11 10.07
CA ARG A 61 -1.80 3.85 10.94
C ARG A 61 -2.20 2.98 12.12
N GLU A 62 -3.37 3.23 12.71
CA GLU A 62 -3.89 2.39 13.80
C GLU A 62 -4.15 0.97 13.33
N LEU A 63 -4.71 0.82 12.14
CA LEU A 63 -4.94 -0.49 11.57
C LEU A 63 -3.61 -1.23 11.36
N ALA A 64 -2.61 -0.52 10.83
CA ALA A 64 -1.30 -1.11 10.61
C ALA A 64 -0.67 -1.57 11.92
N GLN A 65 -0.77 -0.77 12.97
CA GLN A 65 -0.27 -1.11 14.28
C GLN A 65 -0.94 -2.37 14.82
N LYS A 66 -2.26 -2.43 14.73
CA LYS A 66 -3.03 -3.57 15.19
C LYS A 66 -2.64 -4.84 14.44
N MET A 67 -2.60 -4.76 13.14
CA MET A 67 -2.33 -5.94 12.33
C MET A 67 -0.89 -6.42 12.47
N LYS A 68 0.07 -5.50 12.63
CA LYS A 68 1.45 -5.92 12.87
C LYS A 68 1.61 -6.58 14.24
N THR A 69 0.87 -6.10 15.23
CA THR A 69 0.86 -6.75 16.54
C THR A 69 0.30 -8.16 16.43
N ASP A 70 -0.77 -8.34 15.68
CA ASP A 70 -1.44 -9.64 15.56
C ASP A 70 -0.69 -10.61 14.66
N LEU A 71 -0.09 -10.11 13.58
CA LEU A 71 0.37 -10.95 12.47
C LEU A 71 1.86 -10.85 12.18
N GLY A 72 2.53 -9.88 12.79
CA GLY A 72 3.96 -9.71 12.59
C GLY A 72 4.32 -9.43 11.15
N GLY A 73 5.31 -10.13 10.65
CA GLY A 73 5.82 -9.93 9.29
C GLY A 73 4.96 -10.45 8.16
N ARG A 74 3.79 -11.02 8.47
CA ARG A 74 2.91 -11.55 7.43
C ARG A 74 2.10 -10.46 6.72
N VAL A 75 2.17 -9.23 7.19
CA VAL A 75 1.49 -8.10 6.59
C VAL A 75 2.44 -6.92 6.52
N HIS A 76 2.35 -6.15 5.44
CA HIS A 76 3.17 -4.96 5.25
C HIS A 76 2.29 -3.81 4.79
N PHE A 77 2.39 -2.68 5.47
CA PHE A 77 1.60 -1.48 5.16
C PHE A 77 2.50 -0.41 4.57
N ALA A 78 2.04 0.20 3.49
CA ALA A 78 2.77 1.27 2.83
C ALA A 78 1.82 2.39 2.42
N ASN A 79 2.37 3.58 2.29
CA ASN A 79 1.66 4.73 1.76
C ASN A 79 2.49 5.30 0.60
N VAL A 80 1.93 5.23 -0.60
CA VAL A 80 2.54 5.87 -1.78
C VAL A 80 2.04 7.31 -1.78
N HIS A 81 2.98 8.23 -1.60
CA HIS A 81 2.68 9.65 -1.52
C HIS A 81 2.90 10.32 -2.87
N VAL A 82 1.87 10.98 -3.37
CA VAL A 82 1.88 11.67 -4.66
C VAL A 82 1.93 13.18 -4.42
N GLN A 83 2.90 13.85 -5.01
CA GLN A 83 2.95 15.31 -4.95
C GLN A 83 1.85 15.91 -5.80
N TYR A 84 1.23 16.96 -5.26
CA TYR A 84 0.12 17.58 -5.95
C TYR A 84 -0.02 19.05 -5.55
N THR A 85 -0.11 19.93 -6.54
CA THR A 85 -0.59 21.29 -6.36
C THR A 85 -1.54 21.58 -7.52
N GLU A 86 -2.30 22.65 -7.41
CA GLU A 86 -3.19 23.05 -8.51
C GLU A 86 -2.40 23.37 -9.79
N ASP A 87 -1.17 23.83 -9.63
CA ASP A 87 -0.33 24.21 -10.77
C ASP A 87 0.50 23.05 -11.29
N ASP A 88 0.65 21.98 -10.53
CA ASP A 88 1.46 20.82 -10.94
C ASP A 88 0.73 19.54 -10.57
N ARG A 89 0.05 18.96 -11.54
CA ARG A 89 -0.76 17.75 -11.38
C ARG A 89 -0.13 16.54 -12.06
N LYS A 90 1.12 16.66 -12.49
CA LYS A 90 1.73 15.62 -13.32
C LYS A 90 1.84 14.29 -12.58
N GLU A 91 2.34 14.31 -11.34
CA GLU A 91 2.44 13.06 -10.56
C GLU A 91 1.07 12.43 -10.34
N SER A 92 0.05 13.27 -10.12
CA SER A 92 -1.30 12.75 -9.91
C SER A 92 -1.81 12.03 -11.15
N TRP A 93 -1.60 12.61 -12.33
CA TRP A 93 -2.01 11.95 -13.57
C TRP A 93 -1.22 10.67 -13.81
N ASP A 94 0.08 10.70 -13.54
CA ASP A 94 0.92 9.51 -13.71
C ASP A 94 0.52 8.40 -12.74
N SER A 95 0.21 8.75 -11.49
CA SER A 95 -0.25 7.79 -10.51
C SER A 95 -1.55 7.11 -10.95
N LYS A 96 -2.50 7.93 -11.43
CA LYS A 96 -3.78 7.39 -11.88
C LYS A 96 -3.61 6.45 -13.07
N ARG A 97 -2.68 6.78 -13.96
CA ARG A 97 -2.40 5.93 -15.12
C ARG A 97 -1.69 4.65 -14.71
N ILE A 98 -0.65 4.76 -13.88
CA ILE A 98 0.20 3.62 -13.52
C ILE A 98 -0.54 2.63 -12.62
N PHE A 99 -1.23 3.15 -11.59
CA PHE A 99 -1.97 2.30 -10.66
C PHE A 99 -3.42 2.12 -11.06
N ARG A 100 -3.87 2.78 -12.13
CA ARG A 100 -5.20 2.65 -12.68
C ARG A 100 -6.28 2.99 -11.66
N HIS A 101 -6.12 4.11 -10.96
CA HIS A 101 -7.12 4.55 -10.00
C HIS A 101 -7.69 5.91 -10.40
N ALA A 102 -8.88 6.20 -9.87
CA ALA A 102 -9.63 7.39 -10.27
C ALA A 102 -9.60 8.50 -9.23
N ALA A 103 -9.33 8.19 -7.97
CA ALA A 103 -9.48 9.16 -6.88
C ALA A 103 -8.54 8.83 -5.72
N TYR A 104 -8.47 9.75 -4.78
CA TYR A 104 -7.63 9.60 -3.58
C TYR A 104 -8.50 9.70 -2.33
N PRO A 105 -8.22 8.95 -1.28
CA PRO A 105 -7.21 7.90 -1.25
C PRO A 105 -7.73 6.61 -1.88
N THR A 106 -6.86 5.88 -2.56
CA THR A 106 -7.17 4.54 -3.06
C THR A 106 -6.31 3.54 -2.29
N TYR A 107 -6.91 2.44 -1.89
CA TYR A 107 -6.20 1.39 -1.16
C TYR A 107 -6.16 0.13 -2.01
N LEU A 108 -5.00 -0.51 -2.02
CA LEU A 108 -4.76 -1.72 -2.80
C LEU A 108 -4.24 -2.80 -1.87
N VAL A 109 -4.71 -4.02 -2.06
CA VAL A 109 -4.16 -5.18 -1.34
C VAL A 109 -3.57 -6.12 -2.38
N HIS A 110 -2.31 -6.48 -2.19
CA HIS A 110 -1.57 -7.33 -3.12
C HIS A 110 -0.99 -8.55 -2.42
N VAL A 111 -0.91 -9.64 -3.15
CA VAL A 111 -0.09 -10.79 -2.76
C VAL A 111 0.77 -11.20 -3.95
N ARG A 112 1.93 -11.78 -3.67
CA ARG A 112 2.81 -12.24 -4.74
C ARG A 112 2.46 -13.67 -5.11
N SER A 113 2.14 -13.88 -6.39
CA SER A 113 1.90 -15.22 -6.92
C SER A 113 3.14 -15.70 -7.68
N LYS A 114 3.12 -16.97 -8.08
CA LYS A 114 4.20 -17.56 -8.85
C LYS A 114 4.50 -16.79 -10.13
N ASN A 115 3.47 -16.26 -10.78
CA ASN A 115 3.60 -15.62 -12.09
C ASN A 115 3.54 -14.11 -12.04
N GLY A 116 3.62 -13.52 -10.85
CA GLY A 116 3.56 -12.07 -10.70
C GLY A 116 2.75 -11.67 -9.49
N VAL A 117 2.40 -10.40 -9.44
CA VAL A 117 1.68 -9.85 -8.31
C VAL A 117 0.19 -9.79 -8.62
N LEU A 118 -0.62 -10.25 -7.66
CA LEU A 118 -2.08 -10.19 -7.78
C LEU A 118 -2.61 -9.04 -6.93
N GLU A 119 -3.43 -8.20 -7.53
CA GLU A 119 -4.20 -7.23 -6.77
C GLU A 119 -5.50 -7.92 -6.37
N VAL A 120 -5.65 -8.17 -5.07
CA VAL A 120 -6.79 -8.95 -4.57
C VAL A 120 -7.93 -8.09 -4.06
N TYR A 121 -7.68 -6.79 -3.87
CA TYR A 121 -8.71 -5.85 -3.41
C TYR A 121 -8.28 -4.43 -3.74
N ARG A 122 -9.26 -3.60 -4.08
CA ARG A 122 -9.04 -2.16 -4.19
C ARG A 122 -10.31 -1.42 -3.80
N ALA A 123 -10.15 -0.26 -3.18
CA ALA A 123 -11.28 0.56 -2.79
C ALA A 123 -10.85 2.01 -2.66
N ILE A 124 -11.78 2.92 -2.93
CA ILE A 124 -11.59 4.33 -2.74
C ILE A 124 -12.22 4.71 -1.41
N TYR A 125 -11.44 5.27 -0.50
CA TYR A 125 -11.93 5.78 0.78
C TYR A 125 -12.78 4.73 1.53
N PRO A 126 -12.28 3.49 1.71
CA PRO A 126 -13.07 2.45 2.37
C PRO A 126 -13.14 2.69 3.87
N ASN A 127 -14.05 2.00 4.56
CA ASN A 127 -13.90 1.98 5.99
C ASN A 127 -12.80 1.00 6.38
N MET A 128 -12.15 1.26 7.53
CA MET A 128 -10.97 0.48 7.91
C MET A 128 -11.29 -0.95 8.30
N GLU A 129 -12.53 -1.21 8.75
CA GLU A 129 -12.95 -2.58 9.06
C GLU A 129 -13.01 -3.44 7.81
N GLU A 130 -13.51 -2.88 6.71
CA GLU A 130 -13.55 -3.59 5.45
C GLU A 130 -12.15 -3.86 4.93
N LEU A 131 -11.27 -2.87 5.01
CA LEU A 131 -9.88 -3.04 4.58
C LEU A 131 -9.18 -4.11 5.41
N GLU A 132 -9.39 -4.11 6.71
CA GLU A 132 -8.83 -5.14 7.60
C GLU A 132 -9.32 -6.52 7.21
N LYS A 133 -10.63 -6.65 6.97
CA LYS A 133 -11.23 -7.93 6.60
C LYS A 133 -10.59 -8.46 5.32
N GLN A 134 -10.46 -7.61 4.31
CA GLN A 134 -9.89 -8.03 3.04
C GLN A 134 -8.41 -8.43 3.18
N ALA A 135 -7.67 -7.69 3.98
CA ALA A 135 -6.27 -8.02 4.22
C ALA A 135 -6.13 -9.36 4.94
N ARG A 136 -6.96 -9.59 5.97
CA ARG A 136 -6.90 -10.86 6.72
C ARG A 136 -7.34 -12.03 5.86
N GLU A 137 -8.34 -11.87 5.02
CA GLU A 137 -8.79 -12.93 4.12
C GLU A 137 -7.73 -13.27 3.07
N SER A 138 -6.82 -12.36 2.79
CA SER A 138 -5.76 -12.59 1.82
C SER A 138 -4.57 -13.37 2.37
N LEU A 139 -4.52 -13.59 3.69
CA LEU A 139 -3.39 -14.30 4.31
C LEU A 139 -3.26 -15.73 3.81
N ASP A 140 -4.38 -16.43 3.66
CA ASP A 140 -4.34 -17.81 3.19
C ASP A 140 -3.84 -17.89 1.75
N LEU A 141 -4.23 -16.93 0.93
CA LEU A 141 -3.77 -16.88 -0.45
C LEU A 141 -2.26 -16.60 -0.53
N ALA A 142 -1.78 -15.67 0.30
CA ALA A 142 -0.35 -15.37 0.35
C ALA A 142 0.44 -16.62 0.77
N LYS A 143 -0.05 -17.33 1.78
CA LYS A 143 0.59 -18.56 2.25
C LYS A 143 0.57 -19.62 1.17
N PHE A 144 -0.54 -19.77 0.47
CA PHE A 144 -0.65 -20.76 -0.61
C PHE A 144 0.44 -20.53 -1.67
N TYR A 145 0.62 -19.29 -2.10
CA TYR A 145 1.64 -19.00 -3.12
C TYR A 145 3.06 -19.15 -2.59
N LYS A 146 3.28 -18.87 -1.32
CA LYS A 146 4.58 -19.09 -0.71
C LYS A 146 4.92 -20.58 -0.71
N ASP A 147 3.97 -21.41 -0.31
CA ASP A 147 4.20 -22.85 -0.22
C ASP A 147 4.35 -23.50 -1.59
N ALA A 148 3.75 -22.91 -2.62
CA ALA A 148 3.81 -23.42 -3.99
C ALA A 148 5.04 -22.94 -4.75
N ALA A 149 5.76 -21.96 -4.22
CA ALA A 149 6.90 -21.35 -4.91
C ALA A 149 8.13 -22.25 -4.95
#